data_c07a13f53e8be178e6af2b71a6de9681
#
_entry.id   c07a13f53e8be178e6af2b71a6de9681
#
_cell.length_a   1.000
_cell.length_b   1.000
_cell.length_c   1.000
_cell.angle_alpha   90.00
_cell.angle_beta   90.00
_cell.angle_gamma   90.00
#
_symmetry.space_group_name_H-M   'P 1'
#
loop_
_entity.id
_entity.type
_entity.pdbx_description
1 polymer ?
#
loop_
_entity_poly.entity_id
_entity_poly.type
_entity_poly.pdbx_seq_one_letter_code
_entity_poly.pdbx_strand_id
1 'polypeptide(L)'
;MKKIVFTLLLALFAVVIRAQESQTEYNFLRLPVSAHAAALGGENITIIEDDPSLMFSNPALASSVSDKTVGLSYMNYMRGAHYMGASYTKALGEKATLAGGVQYMNYGKMKEVDANNVQTGTFNASEIAVEGIFSYELARNLV
;
A
#
# COMPACT_ATOMS: atom_id res chain seq x y z
N MET A 1 -46.38 -14.60 3.51
CA MET A 1 -45.46 -15.01 4.57
C MET A 1 -44.03 -15.23 4.06
N LYS A 2 -43.75 -16.04 3.02
CA LYS A 2 -42.38 -16.28 2.52
C LYS A 2 -41.62 -15.00 2.09
N LYS A 3 -42.29 -14.03 1.43
CA LYS A 3 -41.70 -12.77 1.02
C LYS A 3 -41.29 -11.88 2.21
N ILE A 4 -42.13 -11.85 3.25
CA ILE A 4 -41.89 -11.07 4.47
C ILE A 4 -40.70 -11.66 5.24
N VAL A 5 -40.60 -12.99 5.35
CA VAL A 5 -39.47 -13.67 5.98
C VAL A 5 -38.17 -13.40 5.22
N PHE A 6 -38.21 -13.44 3.88
CA PHE A 6 -37.04 -13.15 3.06
C PHE A 6 -36.57 -11.69 3.21
N THR A 7 -37.50 -10.73 3.25
CA THR A 7 -37.16 -9.30 3.44
C THR A 7 -36.60 -9.05 4.84
N LEU A 8 -37.13 -9.71 5.87
CA LEU A 8 -36.62 -9.65 7.24
C LEU A 8 -35.20 -10.25 7.36
N LEU A 9 -34.96 -11.37 6.67
CA LEU A 9 -33.60 -11.98 6.62
C LEU A 9 -32.60 -11.07 5.93
N LEU A 10 -33.01 -10.44 4.82
CA LEU A 10 -32.13 -9.47 4.10
C LEU A 10 -31.84 -8.23 4.95
N ALA A 11 -32.81 -7.71 5.67
CA ALA A 11 -32.65 -6.60 6.59
C ALA A 11 -31.75 -6.97 7.79
N LEU A 12 -31.83 -8.20 8.29
CA LEU A 12 -30.98 -8.70 9.36
C LEU A 12 -29.52 -8.82 8.88
N PHE A 13 -29.29 -9.27 7.64
CA PHE A 13 -27.95 -9.31 7.03
C PHE A 13 -27.36 -7.91 6.87
N ALA A 14 -28.13 -6.90 6.50
CA ALA A 14 -27.69 -5.53 6.35
C ALA A 14 -27.20 -4.88 7.67
N VAL A 15 -27.75 -5.31 8.81
CA VAL A 15 -27.36 -4.81 10.14
C VAL A 15 -26.03 -5.42 10.61
N VAL A 16 -25.66 -6.60 10.10
CA VAL A 16 -24.43 -7.30 10.47
C VAL A 16 -23.23 -6.80 9.68
N ILE A 17 -23.45 -6.21 8.50
CA ILE A 17 -22.40 -5.58 7.70
C ILE A 17 -22.12 -4.18 8.30
N ARG A 18 -21.49 -4.16 9.44
CA ARG A 18 -20.73 -2.99 9.85
C ARG A 18 -19.41 -3.03 9.12
N ALA A 19 -19.26 -2.21 8.10
CA ALA A 19 -17.95 -1.79 7.66
C ALA A 19 -17.32 -1.06 8.87
N GLN A 20 -16.67 -1.82 9.73
CA GLN A 20 -15.75 -1.23 10.69
C GLN A 20 -14.66 -0.63 9.81
N GLU A 21 -14.58 0.70 9.78
CA GLU A 21 -13.31 1.35 9.50
C GLU A 21 -12.34 0.74 10.51
N SER A 22 -11.61 -0.28 10.08
CA SER A 22 -10.58 -0.85 10.92
C SER A 22 -9.59 0.29 11.12
N GLN A 23 -9.36 0.66 12.36
CA GLN A 23 -8.15 1.39 12.75
C GLN A 23 -7.02 0.42 12.42
N THR A 24 -6.63 0.38 11.14
CA THR A 24 -5.57 -0.51 10.68
C THR A 24 -4.28 0.04 11.23
N GLU A 25 -3.62 -0.72 12.02
CA GLU A 25 -2.18 -0.66 12.19
C GLU A 25 -1.59 -0.68 10.77
N TYR A 26 -0.48 -0.02 10.52
CA TYR A 26 0.19 0.02 9.19
C TYR A 26 -0.53 0.83 8.09
N ASN A 27 -1.17 1.94 8.44
CA ASN A 27 -1.80 2.83 7.46
C ASN A 27 -0.82 3.41 6.42
N PHE A 28 0.48 3.42 6.71
CA PHE A 28 1.51 3.88 5.79
C PHE A 28 1.59 3.03 4.50
N LEU A 29 1.15 1.77 4.53
CA LEU A 29 1.10 0.89 3.36
C LEU A 29 0.05 1.32 2.32
N ARG A 30 -0.87 2.20 2.70
CA ARG A 30 -1.86 2.79 1.78
C ARG A 30 -1.33 4.03 1.06
N LEU A 31 -0.18 4.53 1.46
CA LEU A 31 0.41 5.68 0.78
C LEU A 31 1.01 5.24 -0.55
N PRO A 32 0.80 6.03 -1.62
CA PRO A 32 1.39 5.71 -2.92
C PRO A 32 2.91 5.85 -2.86
N VAL A 33 3.61 4.79 -3.24
CA VAL A 33 5.07 4.80 -3.35
C VAL A 33 5.51 5.51 -4.63
N SER A 34 4.76 5.32 -5.73
CA SER A 34 5.01 6.01 -6.99
C SER A 34 4.56 7.47 -6.93
N ALA A 35 5.46 8.39 -7.30
CA ALA A 35 5.12 9.80 -7.44
C ALA A 35 4.07 10.04 -8.53
N HIS A 36 4.10 9.25 -9.62
CA HIS A 36 3.11 9.31 -10.69
C HIS A 36 1.75 8.81 -10.20
N ALA A 37 1.69 7.67 -9.51
CA ALA A 37 0.44 7.19 -8.91
C ALA A 37 -0.13 8.21 -7.92
N ALA A 38 0.71 8.85 -7.10
CA ALA A 38 0.30 9.91 -6.19
C ALA A 38 -0.35 11.11 -6.92
N ALA A 39 0.23 11.53 -8.05
CA ALA A 39 -0.31 12.61 -8.87
C ALA A 39 -1.67 12.28 -9.50
N LEU A 40 -1.96 11.01 -9.71
CA LEU A 40 -3.23 10.49 -10.27
C LEU A 40 -4.26 10.13 -9.19
N GLY A 41 -4.02 10.46 -7.93
CA GLY A 41 -4.96 10.23 -6.83
C GLY A 41 -4.60 9.08 -5.88
N GLY A 42 -3.45 8.43 -6.08
CA GLY A 42 -2.86 7.46 -5.14
C GLY A 42 -3.12 6.01 -5.48
N GLU A 43 -4.31 5.52 -5.33
CA GLU A 43 -4.66 4.11 -5.60
C GLU A 43 -4.93 3.88 -7.09
N ASN A 44 -3.87 3.64 -7.85
CA ASN A 44 -4.02 3.27 -9.25
C ASN A 44 -3.47 1.86 -9.50
N ILE A 45 -4.37 0.91 -9.75
CA ILE A 45 -4.06 -0.50 -9.97
C ILE A 45 -3.96 -0.89 -11.45
N THR A 46 -4.19 0.07 -12.36
CA THR A 46 -4.31 -0.20 -13.80
C THR A 46 -3.27 0.51 -14.67
N ILE A 47 -2.42 1.35 -14.08
CA ILE A 47 -1.34 2.02 -14.82
C ILE A 47 -0.29 0.98 -15.21
N ILE A 48 -0.07 0.81 -16.50
CA ILE A 48 0.98 -0.06 -17.04
C ILE A 48 2.12 0.83 -17.51
N GLU A 49 3.18 0.89 -16.72
CA GLU A 49 4.38 1.69 -16.98
C GLU A 49 5.63 0.96 -16.53
N ASP A 50 6.79 1.45 -16.96
CA ASP A 50 8.11 0.94 -16.56
C ASP A 50 8.55 1.56 -15.22
N ASP A 51 7.65 1.50 -14.23
CA ASP A 51 7.89 1.98 -12.87
C ASP A 51 7.79 0.83 -11.87
N PRO A 52 8.91 0.37 -11.30
CA PRO A 52 8.90 -0.75 -10.35
C PRO A 52 8.18 -0.43 -9.04
N SER A 53 7.92 0.82 -8.73
CA SER A 53 7.16 1.18 -7.52
C SER A 53 5.66 0.89 -7.62
N LEU A 54 5.13 0.69 -8.82
CA LEU A 54 3.72 0.30 -9.02
C LEU A 54 3.40 -1.10 -8.48
N MET A 55 4.42 -1.95 -8.30
CA MET A 55 4.24 -3.29 -7.73
C MET A 55 3.64 -3.27 -6.31
N PHE A 56 3.86 -2.19 -5.55
CA PHE A 56 3.29 -2.04 -4.20
C PHE A 56 1.76 -1.85 -4.22
N SER A 57 1.23 -1.31 -5.32
CA SER A 57 -0.22 -1.15 -5.51
C SER A 57 -0.85 -2.36 -6.19
N ASN A 58 -0.14 -2.96 -7.15
CA ASN A 58 -0.59 -4.15 -7.86
C ASN A 58 0.62 -5.02 -8.26
N PRO A 59 0.83 -6.17 -7.60
CA PRO A 59 1.94 -7.07 -7.89
C PRO A 59 2.03 -7.55 -9.35
N ALA A 60 0.90 -7.63 -10.06
CA ALA A 60 0.88 -8.02 -11.47
C ALA A 60 1.62 -7.02 -12.36
N LEU A 61 1.67 -5.75 -11.98
CA LEU A 61 2.37 -4.71 -12.74
C LEU A 61 3.90 -4.89 -12.75
N ALA A 62 4.45 -5.69 -11.85
CA ALA A 62 5.87 -6.02 -11.87
C ALA A 62 6.30 -6.71 -13.19
N SER A 63 5.37 -7.40 -13.87
CA SER A 63 5.65 -8.03 -15.16
C SER A 63 5.83 -7.03 -16.32
N SER A 64 5.34 -5.80 -16.16
CA SER A 64 5.44 -4.72 -17.16
C SER A 64 6.73 -3.92 -17.04
N VAL A 65 7.52 -4.16 -15.99
CA VAL A 65 8.74 -3.41 -15.69
C VAL A 65 9.95 -4.05 -16.39
N SER A 66 10.82 -3.23 -16.91
CA SER A 66 12.07 -3.65 -17.54
C SER A 66 12.97 -4.49 -16.60
N ASP A 67 13.76 -5.40 -17.18
CA ASP A 67 14.67 -6.25 -16.40
C ASP A 67 15.71 -5.40 -15.65
N LYS A 68 15.99 -5.79 -14.40
CA LYS A 68 16.99 -5.17 -13.51
C LYS A 68 16.73 -3.67 -13.25
N THR A 69 15.47 -3.27 -13.16
CA THR A 69 15.11 -1.89 -12.85
C THR A 69 15.08 -1.67 -11.33
N VAL A 70 15.68 -0.56 -10.90
CA VAL A 70 15.65 -0.08 -9.51
C VAL A 70 14.77 1.15 -9.44
N GLY A 71 13.80 1.15 -8.54
CA GLY A 71 12.99 2.31 -8.20
C GLY A 71 13.36 2.87 -6.84
N LEU A 72 13.46 4.18 -6.73
CA LEU A 72 13.64 4.89 -5.48
C LEU A 72 12.61 6.01 -5.41
N SER A 73 11.93 6.12 -4.28
CA SER A 73 10.94 7.15 -4.05
C SER A 73 11.15 7.81 -2.68
N TYR A 74 10.83 9.09 -2.62
CA TYR A 74 10.85 9.86 -1.40
C TYR A 74 9.68 10.84 -1.40
N MET A 75 8.94 10.87 -0.32
CA MET A 75 7.84 11.79 -0.10
C MET A 75 8.02 12.50 1.24
N ASN A 76 8.02 13.83 1.20
CA ASN A 76 7.84 14.63 2.41
C ASN A 76 6.33 14.67 2.71
N TYR A 77 5.91 13.93 3.70
CA TYR A 77 4.50 13.82 4.07
C TYR A 77 4.06 14.99 4.96
N MET A 78 3.32 14.78 6.02
CA MET A 78 2.84 15.86 6.89
C MET A 78 3.76 16.09 8.08
N ARG A 79 3.96 17.38 8.48
CA ARG A 79 4.62 17.78 9.75
C ARG A 79 5.98 17.14 10.02
N GLY A 80 6.80 16.98 9.00
CA GLY A 80 8.13 16.40 9.15
C GLY A 80 8.15 14.87 9.17
N ALA A 81 7.05 14.23 8.79
CA ALA A 81 7.03 12.82 8.46
C ALA A 81 7.61 12.60 7.05
N HIS A 82 8.37 11.54 6.89
CA HIS A 82 9.03 11.19 5.64
C HIS A 82 8.68 9.75 5.25
N TYR A 83 8.28 9.57 4.01
CA TYR A 83 8.00 8.26 3.46
C TYR A 83 8.96 7.94 2.33
N MET A 84 9.54 6.77 2.35
CA MET A 84 10.55 6.32 1.41
C MET A 84 10.19 4.95 0.89
N GLY A 85 10.45 4.72 -0.41
CA GLY A 85 10.31 3.42 -1.04
C GLY A 85 11.55 3.09 -1.85
N ALA A 86 11.95 1.82 -1.80
CA ALA A 86 12.94 1.26 -2.69
C ALA A 86 12.39 -0.04 -3.28
N SER A 87 12.56 -0.23 -4.58
CA SER A 87 12.07 -1.40 -5.30
C SER A 87 13.09 -1.89 -6.30
N TYR A 88 13.05 -3.19 -6.57
CA TYR A 88 13.88 -3.84 -7.57
C TYR A 88 13.08 -4.91 -8.29
N THR A 89 13.20 -4.95 -9.60
CA THR A 89 12.59 -5.96 -10.45
C THR A 89 13.62 -6.70 -11.26
N LYS A 90 13.40 -8.00 -11.46
CA LYS A 90 14.23 -8.87 -12.28
C LYS A 90 13.33 -9.80 -13.09
N ALA A 91 13.42 -9.71 -14.42
CA ALA A 91 12.75 -10.66 -15.30
C ALA A 91 13.43 -12.04 -15.22
N LEU A 92 12.63 -13.09 -15.12
CA LEU A 92 13.04 -14.50 -15.14
C LEU A 92 12.54 -15.15 -16.42
N GLY A 93 13.19 -14.83 -17.55
CA GLY A 93 12.73 -15.23 -18.88
C GLY A 93 11.61 -14.33 -19.41
N GLU A 94 10.73 -14.89 -20.26
CA GLU A 94 9.71 -14.11 -20.98
C GLU A 94 8.38 -13.97 -20.20
N LYS A 95 8.14 -14.82 -19.19
CA LYS A 95 6.84 -14.95 -18.53
C LYS A 95 6.85 -14.73 -17.03
N ALA A 96 8.01 -14.67 -16.42
CA ALA A 96 8.10 -14.55 -14.97
C ALA A 96 8.91 -13.32 -14.58
N THR A 97 8.50 -12.68 -13.51
CA THR A 97 9.23 -11.55 -12.91
C THR A 97 9.30 -11.74 -11.40
N LEU A 98 10.50 -11.61 -10.87
CA LEU A 98 10.74 -11.51 -9.43
C LEU A 98 10.93 -10.03 -9.10
N ALA A 99 10.22 -9.56 -8.09
CA ALA A 99 10.36 -8.21 -7.61
C ALA A 99 10.44 -8.21 -6.08
N GLY A 100 11.01 -7.16 -5.54
CA GLY A 100 11.04 -6.95 -4.11
C GLY A 100 11.19 -5.48 -3.78
N GLY A 101 10.73 -5.11 -2.60
CA GLY A 101 10.80 -3.72 -2.18
C GLY A 101 10.74 -3.53 -0.68
N VAL A 102 11.09 -2.32 -0.30
CA VAL A 102 11.05 -1.86 1.09
C VAL A 102 10.31 -0.53 1.13
N GLN A 103 9.42 -0.39 2.07
CA GLN A 103 8.73 0.85 2.38
C GLN A 103 9.09 1.26 3.81
N TYR A 104 9.43 2.51 4.01
CA TYR A 104 9.82 3.05 5.30
C TYR A 104 9.09 4.37 5.57
N MET A 105 8.42 4.44 6.71
CA MET A 105 7.76 5.64 7.21
C MET A 105 8.44 6.11 8.48
N ASN A 106 8.87 7.36 8.50
CA ASN A 106 9.33 8.06 9.69
C ASN A 106 8.32 9.16 10.03
N TYR A 107 7.74 9.10 11.21
CA TYR A 107 6.72 10.07 11.64
C TYR A 107 7.31 11.36 12.22
N GLY A 108 8.65 11.47 12.26
CA GLY A 108 9.33 12.61 12.86
C GLY A 108 9.25 12.63 14.38
N LYS A 109 9.56 13.78 14.95
CA LYS A 109 9.53 13.97 16.40
C LYS A 109 8.12 14.30 16.87
N MET A 110 7.60 13.49 17.78
CA MET A 110 6.32 13.69 18.44
C MET A 110 6.54 14.11 19.90
N LYS A 111 5.66 14.97 20.42
CA LYS A 111 5.70 15.39 21.80
C LYS A 111 5.06 14.33 22.69
N GLU A 112 5.73 13.96 23.75
CA GLU A 112 5.19 13.17 24.83
C GLU A 112 4.55 14.11 25.85
N VAL A 113 3.32 13.84 26.24
CA VAL A 113 2.57 14.64 27.22
C VAL A 113 1.99 13.73 28.31
N ASP A 114 1.95 14.22 29.52
CA ASP A 114 1.32 13.52 30.64
C ASP A 114 -0.22 13.69 30.64
N ALA A 115 -0.88 13.07 31.63
CA ALA A 115 -2.33 13.17 31.81
C ALA A 115 -2.83 14.60 32.08
N ASN A 116 -1.94 15.52 32.49
CA ASN A 116 -2.22 16.91 32.71
C ASN A 116 -1.88 17.81 31.51
N ASN A 117 -1.57 17.19 30.36
CA ASN A 117 -1.17 17.84 29.12
C ASN A 117 0.14 18.66 29.23
N VAL A 118 1.02 18.28 30.16
CA VAL A 118 2.36 18.85 30.32
C VAL A 118 3.33 18.04 29.46
N GLN A 119 4.14 18.72 28.63
CA GLN A 119 5.15 18.06 27.80
C GLN A 119 6.25 17.48 28.68
N THR A 120 6.40 16.16 28.67
CA THR A 120 7.40 15.41 29.45
C THR A 120 8.61 15.01 28.62
N GLY A 121 8.45 14.93 27.29
CA GLY A 121 9.53 14.50 26.41
C GLY A 121 9.21 14.63 24.93
N THR A 122 10.02 13.96 24.12
CA THR A 122 9.80 13.73 22.70
C THR A 122 10.18 12.32 22.34
N PHE A 123 9.44 11.70 21.42
CA PHE A 123 9.75 10.38 20.87
C PHE A 123 9.66 10.39 19.35
N ASN A 124 10.31 9.41 18.72
CA ASN A 124 10.20 9.17 17.30
C ASN A 124 9.48 7.84 17.07
N ALA A 125 8.60 7.79 16.07
CA ALA A 125 8.02 6.55 15.59
C ALA A 125 8.43 6.32 14.14
N SER A 126 8.62 5.08 13.79
CA SER A 126 8.90 4.66 12.41
C SER A 126 8.34 3.28 12.15
N GLU A 127 7.98 3.03 10.91
CA GLU A 127 7.49 1.74 10.43
C GLU A 127 8.26 1.34 9.20
N ILE A 128 8.46 0.04 9.03
CA ILE A 128 9.11 -0.55 7.87
C ILE A 128 8.32 -1.76 7.38
N ALA A 129 8.17 -1.87 6.07
CA ALA A 129 7.65 -3.07 5.42
C ALA A 129 8.64 -3.56 4.38
N VAL A 130 8.75 -4.88 4.27
CA VAL A 130 9.55 -5.55 3.24
C VAL A 130 8.65 -6.50 2.49
N GLU A 131 8.66 -6.41 1.17
CA GLU A 131 7.79 -7.17 0.30
C GLU A 131 8.61 -7.95 -0.73
N GLY A 132 8.18 -9.18 -1.00
CA GLY A 132 8.68 -10.01 -2.08
C GLY A 132 7.52 -10.40 -2.99
N ILE A 133 7.69 -10.24 -4.30
CA ILE A 133 6.67 -10.43 -5.30
C ILE A 133 7.19 -11.38 -6.38
N PHE A 134 6.34 -12.32 -6.76
CA PHE A 134 6.54 -13.17 -7.91
C PHE A 134 5.33 -13.05 -8.83
N SER A 135 5.55 -12.58 -10.05
CA SER A 135 4.53 -12.44 -11.08
C SER A 135 4.78 -13.46 -12.18
N TYR A 136 3.73 -14.11 -12.68
CA TYR A 136 3.83 -15.08 -13.78
C TYR A 136 2.68 -14.88 -14.76
N GLU A 137 3.01 -14.67 -16.04
CA GLU A 137 2.03 -14.56 -17.11
C GLU A 137 1.50 -15.95 -17.50
N LEU A 138 0.28 -16.25 -17.06
CA LEU A 138 -0.43 -17.51 -17.35
C LEU A 138 -0.95 -17.56 -18.79
N ALA A 139 -1.46 -16.43 -19.27
CA ALA A 139 -1.96 -16.26 -20.63
C ALA A 139 -1.78 -14.80 -21.04
N ARG A 140 -1.94 -14.50 -22.33
CA ARG A 140 -1.86 -13.13 -22.84
C ARG A 140 -2.80 -12.21 -22.04
N ASN A 141 -2.24 -11.19 -21.38
CA ASN A 141 -2.92 -10.24 -20.52
C ASN A 141 -3.47 -10.84 -19.20
N LEU A 142 -2.98 -11.99 -18.74
CA LEU A 142 -3.32 -12.58 -17.44
C LEU A 142 -2.04 -12.92 -16.66
N VAL A 143 -1.79 -12.13 -15.61
CA VAL A 143 -0.67 -12.28 -14.67
C VAL A 143 -1.16 -12.72 -13.30
#